data_9d45aedd9abbc2bfa3f6555a37d3204b
#
_entry.id   9d45aedd9abbc2bfa3f6555a37d3204b
#
_cell.length_a   1.000
_cell.length_b   1.000
_cell.length_c   1.000
_cell.angle_alpha   90.00
_cell.angle_beta   90.00
_cell.angle_gamma   90.00
#
_symmetry.space_group_name_H-M   'P 1'
#
loop_
_entity.id
_entity.type
_entity.pdbx_description
1 polymer ?
#
loop_
_entity_poly.entity_id
_entity_poly.type
_entity_poly.pdbx_seq_one_letter_code
_entity_poly.pdbx_strand_id
1 'polypeptide(L)'
;VDGALLVRIDRKRKFAVTSLLRILAQTKVAKGETRPKDTFGEKEMYELFKETPNAEAHIKATIAKDHAKTADEAFIEIHKRLRDGEIGSVDNAREFINSIFEVERYDLSKVGRFRFNKRFGKSMEEKEMDRRTISLSDLTTIVSHVIHLNNTPDATEDDIDHLGSRRVRFVGELFQQKIRVGMAQIKRNVQDRMSTVESDVTLPVNFISPKPLQARIKEFFTTNQLSQFMQQENILSELEHLRTLSALGPGGLTRERAGFEVRDVHPSHYGRLCPIHTPEGPNIGLILRLSTYARLNNFGMIETPYVKVKGGK
;
A
#
# COMPACT_ATOMS: atom_id res chain seq x y z
N VAL A 1 -7.39 13.95 16.73
CA VAL A 1 -8.07 15.24 16.99
C VAL A 1 -8.59 15.19 18.41
N ASP A 2 -8.16 16.10 19.27
CA ASP A 2 -8.51 16.14 20.71
C ASP A 2 -8.24 14.80 21.45
N GLY A 3 -7.12 14.17 21.15
CA GLY A 3 -6.74 12.87 21.72
C GLY A 3 -7.45 11.65 21.10
N ALA A 4 -8.51 11.83 20.32
CA ALA A 4 -9.20 10.71 19.68
C ALA A 4 -8.49 10.21 18.42
N LEU A 5 -8.45 8.90 18.26
CA LEU A 5 -7.80 8.20 17.16
C LEU A 5 -8.80 7.90 16.05
N LEU A 6 -8.49 8.38 14.86
CA LEU A 6 -9.34 8.20 13.67
C LEU A 6 -8.58 7.45 12.58
N VAL A 7 -9.29 6.61 11.84
CA VAL A 7 -8.80 5.89 10.67
C VAL A 7 -9.50 6.36 9.40
N ARG A 8 -8.79 6.34 8.29
CA ARG A 8 -9.37 6.58 6.96
C ARG A 8 -9.42 5.27 6.19
N ILE A 9 -10.60 4.86 5.79
CA ILE A 9 -10.81 3.71 4.89
C ILE A 9 -10.78 4.21 3.43
N ASP A 10 -11.26 5.42 3.20
CA ASP A 10 -11.18 6.11 1.92
C ASP A 10 -10.42 7.44 2.03
N ARG A 11 -10.31 8.19 0.92
CA ARG A 11 -9.55 9.46 0.87
C ARG A 11 -10.16 10.59 1.69
N LYS A 12 -11.47 10.58 1.94
CA LYS A 12 -12.22 11.72 2.48
C LYS A 12 -12.74 11.47 3.89
N ARG A 13 -13.20 10.25 4.19
CA ARG A 13 -13.99 9.93 5.38
C ARG A 13 -13.13 9.37 6.50
N LYS A 14 -13.34 9.87 7.69
CA LYS A 14 -12.66 9.45 8.91
C LYS A 14 -13.64 8.70 9.80
N PHE A 15 -13.20 7.60 10.38
CA PHE A 15 -13.95 6.75 11.31
C PHE A 15 -13.19 6.61 12.62
N ALA A 16 -13.89 6.33 13.71
CA ALA A 16 -13.24 5.97 14.96
C ALA A 16 -12.46 4.66 14.79
N VAL A 17 -11.24 4.61 15.32
CA VAL A 17 -10.41 3.38 15.28
C VAL A 17 -11.10 2.25 16.00
N THR A 18 -11.85 2.54 17.07
CA THR A 18 -12.63 1.57 17.86
C THR A 18 -13.66 0.81 17.05
N SER A 19 -14.36 1.49 16.12
CA SER A 19 -15.26 0.83 15.17
C SER A 19 -14.54 -0.19 14.30
N LEU A 20 -13.34 0.16 13.77
CA LEU A 20 -12.56 -0.75 12.94
C LEU A 20 -11.97 -1.93 13.74
N LEU A 21 -11.58 -1.71 15.00
CA LEU A 21 -11.13 -2.78 15.90
C LEU A 21 -12.23 -3.80 16.13
N ARG A 22 -13.48 -3.34 16.38
CA ARG A 22 -14.66 -4.24 16.54
C ARG A 22 -14.89 -5.08 15.28
N ILE A 23 -14.82 -4.47 14.11
CA ILE A 23 -14.98 -5.16 12.84
C ILE A 23 -13.90 -6.23 12.63
N LEU A 24 -12.62 -5.88 12.80
CA LEU A 24 -11.51 -6.81 12.59
C LEU A 24 -11.47 -7.93 13.64
N ALA A 25 -12.00 -7.71 14.83
CA ALA A 25 -12.15 -8.76 15.83
C ALA A 25 -13.14 -9.86 15.38
N GLN A 26 -14.17 -9.49 14.60
CA GLN A 26 -15.17 -10.45 14.09
C GLN A 26 -14.79 -11.09 12.75
N THR A 27 -13.90 -10.49 11.95
CA THR A 27 -13.53 -11.04 10.63
C THR A 27 -12.75 -12.36 10.68
N LYS A 28 -12.30 -12.82 11.86
CA LYS A 28 -11.58 -14.08 12.05
C LYS A 28 -12.46 -15.33 12.12
N VAL A 29 -13.77 -15.20 12.07
CA VAL A 29 -14.66 -16.38 12.15
C VAL A 29 -14.69 -17.08 10.80
N ALA A 30 -14.17 -18.30 10.74
CA ALA A 30 -14.24 -19.15 9.56
C ALA A 30 -15.70 -19.43 9.17
N LYS A 31 -15.96 -19.55 7.84
CA LYS A 31 -17.29 -19.91 7.35
C LYS A 31 -17.76 -21.21 8.00
N GLY A 32 -18.77 -21.14 8.84
CA GLY A 32 -19.39 -22.33 9.49
C GLY A 32 -19.25 -22.38 11.02
N GLU A 33 -18.47 -21.53 11.65
CA GLU A 33 -18.45 -21.41 13.11
C GLU A 33 -19.57 -20.47 13.59
N THR A 34 -20.27 -20.86 14.67
CA THR A 34 -21.23 -20.00 15.36
C THR A 34 -20.51 -18.70 15.77
N ARG A 35 -21.01 -17.57 15.26
CA ARG A 35 -20.48 -16.24 15.59
C ARG A 35 -20.36 -16.10 17.10
N PRO A 36 -19.19 -15.78 17.66
CA PRO A 36 -19.13 -15.41 19.06
C PRO A 36 -20.08 -14.22 19.25
N LYS A 37 -20.90 -14.26 20.28
CA LYS A 37 -21.66 -13.09 20.73
C LYS A 37 -20.71 -11.93 20.81
N ASP A 38 -21.20 -10.74 20.51
CA ASP A 38 -20.46 -9.47 20.47
C ASP A 38 -19.72 -9.22 21.80
N THR A 39 -18.60 -9.94 21.98
CA THR A 39 -17.82 -9.98 23.23
C THR A 39 -16.69 -8.97 23.22
N PHE A 40 -16.44 -8.32 22.06
CA PHE A 40 -15.39 -7.33 21.91
C PHE A 40 -15.92 -5.96 22.32
N GLY A 41 -15.93 -5.71 23.63
CA GLY A 41 -16.38 -4.48 24.25
C GLY A 41 -15.23 -3.53 24.61
N GLU A 42 -15.55 -2.58 25.47
CA GLU A 42 -14.59 -1.57 25.94
C GLU A 42 -13.46 -2.19 26.77
N LYS A 43 -13.75 -3.21 27.57
CA LYS A 43 -12.75 -3.89 28.42
C LYS A 43 -11.67 -4.55 27.60
N GLU A 44 -12.09 -5.29 26.56
CA GLU A 44 -11.18 -5.98 25.65
C GLU A 44 -10.34 -4.98 24.85
N MET A 45 -10.88 -3.80 24.52
CA MET A 45 -10.11 -2.73 23.90
C MET A 45 -9.01 -2.21 24.82
N TYR A 46 -9.31 -1.97 26.09
CA TYR A 46 -8.29 -1.55 27.05
C TYR A 46 -7.22 -2.61 27.26
N GLU A 47 -7.59 -3.89 27.28
CA GLU A 47 -6.62 -4.98 27.38
C GLU A 47 -5.67 -5.05 26.19
N LEU A 48 -6.14 -4.79 24.98
CA LEU A 48 -5.28 -4.76 23.78
C LEU A 48 -4.14 -3.73 23.85
N PHE A 49 -4.38 -2.63 24.57
CA PHE A 49 -3.41 -1.52 24.67
C PHE A 49 -2.77 -1.38 26.05
N LYS A 50 -2.93 -2.38 26.92
CA LYS A 50 -2.44 -2.36 28.30
C LYS A 50 -0.93 -2.08 28.41
N GLU A 51 -0.15 -2.56 27.43
CA GLU A 51 1.30 -2.36 27.39
C GLU A 51 1.73 -1.00 26.84
N THR A 52 0.78 -0.22 26.29
CA THR A 52 1.09 1.07 25.67
C THR A 52 0.90 2.20 26.68
N PRO A 53 1.94 2.98 27.02
CA PRO A 53 1.83 4.10 27.96
C PRO A 53 0.78 5.13 27.50
N ASN A 54 -0.04 5.62 28.44
CA ASN A 54 -1.09 6.62 28.19
C ASN A 54 -2.14 6.25 27.13
N ALA A 55 -2.25 4.98 26.76
CA ALA A 55 -3.25 4.54 25.78
C ALA A 55 -4.68 4.73 26.26
N GLU A 56 -4.93 4.58 27.56
CA GLU A 56 -6.26 4.65 28.16
C GLU A 56 -6.96 6.00 27.86
N ALA A 57 -6.25 7.11 27.98
CA ALA A 57 -6.79 8.45 27.69
C ALA A 57 -7.22 8.58 26.22
N HIS A 58 -6.38 8.08 25.28
CA HIS A 58 -6.67 8.12 23.84
C HIS A 58 -7.83 7.21 23.46
N ILE A 59 -7.88 6.00 24.03
CA ILE A 59 -8.96 5.04 23.77
C ILE A 59 -10.27 5.58 24.32
N LYS A 60 -10.28 6.11 25.54
CA LYS A 60 -11.46 6.75 26.15
C LYS A 60 -11.98 7.92 25.33
N ALA A 61 -11.09 8.81 24.87
CA ALA A 61 -11.45 9.93 23.99
C ALA A 61 -11.99 9.44 22.63
N THR A 62 -11.51 8.29 22.13
CA THR A 62 -11.98 7.71 20.89
C THR A 62 -13.35 7.07 21.06
N ILE A 63 -13.58 6.31 22.14
CA ILE A 63 -14.88 5.70 22.46
C ILE A 63 -15.95 6.78 22.66
N ALA A 64 -15.61 7.90 23.31
CA ALA A 64 -16.54 9.02 23.49
C ALA A 64 -17.00 9.66 22.16
N LYS A 65 -16.18 9.58 21.11
CA LYS A 65 -16.49 10.06 19.74
C LYS A 65 -17.04 8.98 18.83
N ASP A 66 -17.02 7.72 19.26
CA ASP A 66 -17.53 6.59 18.50
C ASP A 66 -19.05 6.46 18.71
N HIS A 67 -19.80 6.53 17.63
CA HIS A 67 -21.25 6.33 17.67
C HIS A 67 -21.66 4.87 17.78
N ALA A 68 -20.79 3.95 17.35
CA ALA A 68 -21.06 2.52 17.34
C ALA A 68 -20.60 1.89 18.67
N LYS A 69 -21.52 1.27 19.38
CA LYS A 69 -21.24 0.53 20.64
C LYS A 69 -21.01 -0.96 20.39
N THR A 70 -21.65 -1.50 19.36
CA THR A 70 -21.56 -2.90 18.95
C THR A 70 -20.86 -3.04 17.60
N ALA A 71 -20.40 -4.26 17.27
CA ALA A 71 -19.78 -4.50 15.97
C ALA A 71 -20.79 -4.36 14.82
N ASP A 72 -22.04 -4.75 15.04
CA ASP A 72 -23.10 -4.62 14.03
C ASP A 72 -23.41 -3.14 13.74
N GLU A 73 -23.48 -2.31 14.77
CA GLU A 73 -23.59 -0.86 14.59
C GLU A 73 -22.39 -0.27 13.83
N ALA A 74 -21.16 -0.76 14.13
CA ALA A 74 -19.96 -0.33 13.43
C ALA A 74 -19.99 -0.69 11.93
N PHE A 75 -20.49 -1.89 11.58
CA PHE A 75 -20.68 -2.28 10.17
C PHE A 75 -21.69 -1.37 9.47
N ILE A 76 -22.83 -1.11 10.11
CA ILE A 76 -23.87 -0.23 9.54
C ILE A 76 -23.36 1.20 9.38
N GLU A 77 -22.68 1.75 10.39
CA GLU A 77 -22.19 3.13 10.35
C GLU A 77 -21.15 3.33 9.24
N ILE A 78 -20.18 2.43 9.13
CA ILE A 78 -19.16 2.52 8.08
C ILE A 78 -19.79 2.31 6.71
N HIS A 79 -20.69 1.35 6.55
CA HIS A 79 -21.43 1.12 5.30
C HIS A 79 -22.21 2.37 4.87
N LYS A 80 -23.03 2.92 5.77
CA LYS A 80 -23.81 4.13 5.52
C LYS A 80 -22.96 5.30 5.05
N ARG A 81 -21.81 5.50 5.68
CA ARG A 81 -20.90 6.59 5.29
C ARG A 81 -20.16 6.31 3.97
N LEU A 82 -19.82 5.06 3.67
CA LEU A 82 -19.15 4.71 2.41
C LEU A 82 -20.11 4.69 1.21
N ARG A 83 -21.39 4.43 1.43
CA ARG A 83 -22.45 4.34 0.42
C ARG A 83 -23.40 5.55 0.40
N ASP A 84 -22.91 6.72 0.83
CA ASP A 84 -23.65 7.99 0.75
C ASP A 84 -25.07 7.97 1.35
N GLY A 85 -25.24 7.27 2.47
CA GLY A 85 -26.48 7.21 3.24
C GLY A 85 -27.41 6.04 2.93
N GLU A 86 -27.00 5.12 2.06
CA GLU A 86 -27.72 3.88 1.81
C GLU A 86 -27.86 3.05 3.10
N ILE A 87 -29.11 2.79 3.50
CA ILE A 87 -29.39 1.98 4.69
C ILE A 87 -29.46 0.53 4.24
N GLY A 88 -28.38 -0.23 4.51
CA GLY A 88 -28.32 -1.66 4.26
C GLY A 88 -28.73 -2.50 5.49
N SER A 89 -29.08 -3.75 5.26
CA SER A 89 -29.15 -4.72 6.36
C SER A 89 -27.77 -4.97 6.97
N VAL A 90 -27.71 -5.43 8.21
CA VAL A 90 -26.45 -5.78 8.89
C VAL A 90 -25.62 -6.77 8.05
N ASP A 91 -26.28 -7.76 7.44
CA ASP A 91 -25.60 -8.78 6.64
C ASP A 91 -25.00 -8.18 5.36
N ASN A 92 -25.72 -7.30 4.66
CA ASN A 92 -25.19 -6.60 3.48
C ASN A 92 -24.04 -5.68 3.84
N ALA A 93 -24.15 -4.96 4.95
CA ALA A 93 -23.07 -4.10 5.44
C ALA A 93 -21.81 -4.91 5.78
N ARG A 94 -22.00 -6.07 6.43
CA ARG A 94 -20.92 -6.99 6.81
C ARG A 94 -20.24 -7.59 5.57
N GLU A 95 -21.01 -8.07 4.61
CA GLU A 95 -20.48 -8.61 3.35
C GLU A 95 -19.68 -7.55 2.59
N PHE A 96 -20.25 -6.35 2.45
CA PHE A 96 -19.58 -5.22 1.78
C PHE A 96 -18.25 -4.86 2.44
N ILE A 97 -18.23 -4.70 3.77
CA ILE A 97 -17.02 -4.27 4.47
C ILE A 97 -15.98 -5.39 4.48
N ASN A 98 -16.37 -6.65 4.69
CA ASN A 98 -15.46 -7.76 4.61
C ASN A 98 -14.82 -7.86 3.23
N SER A 99 -15.57 -7.62 2.16
CA SER A 99 -15.02 -7.60 0.80
C SER A 99 -13.97 -6.52 0.58
N ILE A 100 -13.98 -5.41 1.36
CA ILE A 100 -12.94 -4.38 1.28
C ILE A 100 -11.60 -4.91 1.78
N PHE A 101 -11.60 -5.80 2.78
CA PHE A 101 -10.39 -6.38 3.38
C PHE A 101 -9.96 -7.69 2.72
N GLU A 102 -10.60 -8.12 1.65
CA GLU A 102 -10.15 -9.26 0.83
C GLU A 102 -8.95 -8.88 -0.05
N VAL A 103 -8.10 -9.88 -0.35
CA VAL A 103 -6.88 -9.69 -1.14
C VAL A 103 -7.15 -9.08 -2.52
N GLU A 104 -8.34 -9.31 -3.09
CA GLU A 104 -8.72 -8.75 -4.40
C GLU A 104 -8.85 -7.21 -4.38
N ARG A 105 -9.25 -6.63 -3.24
CA ARG A 105 -9.45 -5.20 -3.09
C ARG A 105 -8.38 -4.52 -2.25
N TYR A 106 -7.89 -5.20 -1.22
CA TYR A 106 -6.87 -4.68 -0.31
C TYR A 106 -5.70 -5.65 -0.20
N ASP A 107 -4.62 -5.31 -0.85
CA ASP A 107 -3.41 -6.13 -0.91
C ASP A 107 -2.19 -5.31 -0.50
N LEU A 108 -1.61 -5.63 0.65
CA LEU A 108 -0.34 -5.06 1.09
C LEU A 108 0.83 -5.44 0.17
N SER A 109 0.68 -6.51 -0.63
CA SER A 109 1.75 -7.18 -1.34
C SER A 109 2.87 -7.71 -0.41
N LYS A 110 3.75 -8.54 -0.94
CA LYS A 110 4.93 -9.01 -0.18
C LYS A 110 5.84 -7.84 0.24
N VAL A 111 5.94 -6.82 -0.58
CA VAL A 111 6.75 -5.62 -0.29
C VAL A 111 6.18 -4.82 0.87
N GLY A 112 4.88 -4.58 0.89
CA GLY A 112 4.21 -3.88 2.00
C GLY A 112 4.33 -4.64 3.31
N ARG A 113 4.12 -5.98 3.27
CA ARG A 113 4.31 -6.83 4.46
C ARG A 113 5.75 -6.82 4.95
N PHE A 114 6.73 -6.91 4.04
CA PHE A 114 8.15 -6.79 4.39
C PHE A 114 8.46 -5.48 5.11
N ARG A 115 8.01 -4.35 4.58
CA ARG A 115 8.22 -3.04 5.21
C ARG A 115 7.55 -2.94 6.57
N PHE A 116 6.31 -3.42 6.68
CA PHE A 116 5.57 -3.46 7.94
C PHE A 116 6.31 -4.28 9.00
N ASN A 117 6.68 -5.51 8.65
CA ASN A 117 7.39 -6.39 9.59
C ASN A 117 8.75 -5.82 9.99
N LYS A 118 9.51 -5.25 9.04
CA LYS A 118 10.79 -4.59 9.33
C LYS A 118 10.63 -3.41 10.27
N ARG A 119 9.60 -2.58 10.06
CA ARG A 119 9.33 -1.39 10.89
C ARG A 119 8.99 -1.74 12.33
N PHE A 120 8.23 -2.80 12.53
CA PHE A 120 7.74 -3.22 13.84
C PHE A 120 8.50 -4.40 14.46
N GLY A 121 9.64 -4.80 13.88
CA GLY A 121 10.45 -5.91 14.39
C GLY A 121 9.73 -7.26 14.38
N LYS A 122 8.73 -7.45 13.51
CA LYS A 122 8.00 -8.71 13.38
C LYS A 122 8.80 -9.75 12.60
N SER A 123 8.41 -11.03 12.73
CA SER A 123 9.04 -12.14 12.02
C SER A 123 9.05 -11.95 10.50
N MET A 124 10.14 -12.34 9.86
CA MET A 124 10.33 -12.35 8.41
C MET A 124 10.12 -13.75 7.82
N GLU A 125 9.54 -14.68 8.57
CA GLU A 125 9.23 -16.02 8.08
C GLU A 125 8.22 -15.95 6.90
N GLU A 126 8.32 -16.93 6.00
CA GLU A 126 7.54 -16.97 4.77
C GLU A 126 6.02 -16.93 5.04
N LYS A 127 5.57 -17.63 6.08
CA LYS A 127 4.16 -17.64 6.50
C LYS A 127 3.63 -16.24 6.86
N GLU A 128 4.43 -15.43 7.57
CA GLU A 128 4.06 -14.06 7.93
C GLU A 128 4.17 -13.12 6.71
N MET A 129 5.13 -13.37 5.82
CA MET A 129 5.30 -12.60 4.59
C MET A 129 4.17 -12.83 3.57
N ASP A 130 3.51 -13.98 3.62
CA ASP A 130 2.37 -14.28 2.75
C ASP A 130 1.04 -13.70 3.25
N ARG A 131 1.02 -13.12 4.44
CA ARG A 131 -0.18 -12.40 4.97
C ARG A 131 -0.35 -11.07 4.26
N ARG A 132 -1.21 -11.05 3.27
CA ARG A 132 -1.42 -9.90 2.36
C ARG A 132 -2.43 -8.87 2.86
N THR A 133 -3.21 -9.20 3.88
CA THR A 133 -4.25 -8.34 4.45
C THR A 133 -3.90 -7.92 5.88
N ILE A 134 -4.47 -6.81 6.35
CA ILE A 134 -4.32 -6.33 7.72
C ILE A 134 -5.16 -7.20 8.66
N SER A 135 -4.56 -7.60 9.78
CA SER A 135 -5.23 -8.28 10.89
C SER A 135 -5.46 -7.34 12.08
N LEU A 136 -6.25 -7.80 13.04
CA LEU A 136 -6.45 -7.08 14.31
C LEU A 136 -5.11 -6.78 15.00
N SER A 137 -4.19 -7.76 15.06
CA SER A 137 -2.87 -7.56 15.68
C SER A 137 -2.00 -6.54 14.95
N ASP A 138 -2.15 -6.42 13.63
CA ASP A 138 -1.44 -5.40 12.85
C ASP A 138 -1.99 -4.01 13.15
N LEU A 139 -3.32 -3.87 13.19
CA LEU A 139 -3.96 -2.60 13.54
C LEU A 139 -3.61 -2.18 14.96
N THR A 140 -3.64 -3.10 15.94
CA THR A 140 -3.23 -2.82 17.32
C THR A 140 -1.79 -2.29 17.36
N THR A 141 -0.86 -2.94 16.65
CA THR A 141 0.54 -2.49 16.58
C THR A 141 0.66 -1.08 16.00
N ILE A 142 -0.08 -0.76 14.93
CA ILE A 142 -0.09 0.58 14.33
C ILE A 142 -0.62 1.62 15.33
N VAL A 143 -1.74 1.32 15.97
CA VAL A 143 -2.37 2.24 16.93
C VAL A 143 -1.47 2.50 18.12
N SER A 144 -0.87 1.44 18.71
CA SER A 144 0.10 1.58 19.81
C SER A 144 1.28 2.45 19.40
N HIS A 145 1.79 2.29 18.21
CA HIS A 145 2.88 3.11 17.69
C HIS A 145 2.48 4.58 17.52
N VAL A 146 1.29 4.86 16.99
CA VAL A 146 0.78 6.24 16.86
C VAL A 146 0.60 6.90 18.23
N ILE A 147 0.09 6.15 19.21
CA ILE A 147 -0.04 6.64 20.60
C ILE A 147 1.34 6.95 21.18
N HIS A 148 2.31 6.06 20.98
CA HIS A 148 3.69 6.26 21.44
C HIS A 148 4.30 7.53 20.84
N LEU A 149 4.19 7.73 19.53
CA LEU A 149 4.69 8.93 18.84
C LEU A 149 4.04 10.22 19.37
N ASN A 150 2.73 10.20 19.67
CA ASN A 150 2.02 11.37 20.17
C ASN A 150 2.39 11.71 21.63
N ASN A 151 2.79 10.72 22.42
CA ASN A 151 3.07 10.89 23.86
C ASN A 151 4.55 11.13 24.16
N THR A 152 5.44 10.90 23.19
CA THR A 152 6.88 11.07 23.37
C THR A 152 7.33 12.36 22.69
N PRO A 153 7.76 13.39 23.47
CA PRO A 153 8.14 14.69 22.91
C PRO A 153 9.29 14.61 21.89
N ASP A 154 10.23 13.70 22.12
CA ASP A 154 11.42 13.51 21.26
C ASP A 154 11.23 12.46 20.17
N ALA A 155 10.02 11.96 19.99
CA ALA A 155 9.75 10.98 18.92
C ALA A 155 9.82 11.67 17.56
N THR A 156 10.66 11.14 16.69
CA THR A 156 10.80 11.60 15.31
C THR A 156 9.88 10.82 14.38
N GLU A 157 9.30 11.54 13.43
CA GLU A 157 8.54 10.92 12.35
C GLU A 157 9.43 10.03 11.48
N ASP A 158 8.81 9.07 10.77
CA ASP A 158 9.54 8.24 9.83
C ASP A 158 10.06 9.09 8.66
N ASP A 159 11.36 8.97 8.38
CA ASP A 159 11.99 9.62 7.25
C ASP A 159 11.49 8.99 5.93
N ILE A 160 10.64 9.74 5.22
CA ILE A 160 10.04 9.31 3.95
C ILE A 160 11.02 9.34 2.79
N ASP A 161 12.07 10.14 2.87
CA ASP A 161 13.08 10.30 1.79
C ASP A 161 14.24 9.31 1.94
N HIS A 162 14.34 8.63 3.07
CA HIS A 162 15.32 7.56 3.26
C HIS A 162 15.12 6.43 2.24
N LEU A 163 16.20 5.97 1.57
CA LEU A 163 16.13 4.92 0.54
C LEU A 163 15.65 3.55 1.06
N GLY A 164 15.61 3.34 2.37
CA GLY A 164 14.90 2.22 3.00
C GLY A 164 13.38 2.33 2.93
N SER A 165 12.84 3.53 2.70
CA SER A 165 11.40 3.81 2.53
C SER A 165 10.98 4.01 1.09
N ARG A 166 11.92 4.41 0.21
CA ARG A 166 11.70 4.58 -1.23
C ARG A 166 12.18 3.33 -1.97
N ARG A 167 11.33 2.73 -2.78
CA ARG A 167 11.70 1.57 -3.59
C ARG A 167 11.71 1.89 -5.08
N VAL A 168 12.50 1.16 -5.82
CA VAL A 168 12.53 1.22 -7.29
C VAL A 168 11.53 0.21 -7.84
N ARG A 169 10.74 0.64 -8.82
CA ARG A 169 9.81 -0.22 -9.55
C ARG A 169 10.42 -0.57 -10.90
N PHE A 170 10.47 -1.86 -11.19
CA PHE A 170 10.95 -2.36 -12.47
C PHE A 170 9.91 -2.20 -13.57
N VAL A 171 10.37 -2.22 -14.81
CA VAL A 171 9.51 -2.20 -16.00
C VAL A 171 8.47 -3.32 -15.98
N GLY A 172 8.84 -4.51 -15.51
CA GLY A 172 7.93 -5.65 -15.41
C GLY A 172 6.73 -5.38 -14.50
N GLU A 173 6.94 -4.72 -13.36
CA GLU A 173 5.85 -4.34 -12.44
C GLU A 173 4.90 -3.31 -13.08
N LEU A 174 5.44 -2.31 -13.76
CA LEU A 174 4.64 -1.29 -14.45
C LEU A 174 3.85 -1.89 -15.61
N PHE A 175 4.47 -2.79 -16.36
CA PHE A 175 3.85 -3.50 -17.48
C PHE A 175 2.76 -4.47 -16.99
N GLN A 176 3.02 -5.23 -15.91
CA GLN A 176 2.04 -6.12 -15.30
C GLN A 176 0.75 -5.37 -14.93
N GLN A 177 0.86 -4.13 -14.42
CA GLN A 177 -0.33 -3.33 -14.11
C GLN A 177 -1.17 -3.04 -15.35
N LYS A 178 -0.54 -2.73 -16.49
CA LYS A 178 -1.25 -2.51 -17.76
C LYS A 178 -1.89 -3.78 -18.30
N ILE A 179 -1.19 -4.92 -18.22
CA ILE A 179 -1.75 -6.22 -18.56
C ILE A 179 -2.97 -6.55 -17.70
N ARG A 180 -2.87 -6.35 -16.39
CA ARG A 180 -3.99 -6.62 -15.45
C ARG A 180 -5.24 -5.81 -15.82
N VAL A 181 -5.09 -4.53 -16.17
CA VAL A 181 -6.20 -3.69 -16.64
C VAL A 181 -6.79 -4.23 -17.94
N GLY A 182 -5.94 -4.62 -18.90
CA GLY A 182 -6.38 -5.22 -20.17
C GLY A 182 -7.14 -6.52 -19.98
N MET A 183 -6.65 -7.41 -19.12
CA MET A 183 -7.31 -8.68 -18.78
C MET A 183 -8.63 -8.48 -18.04
N ALA A 184 -8.71 -7.51 -17.11
CA ALA A 184 -9.96 -7.17 -16.44
C ALA A 184 -11.01 -6.67 -17.42
N GLN A 185 -10.62 -5.90 -18.42
CA GLN A 185 -11.52 -5.46 -19.49
C GLN A 185 -11.99 -6.60 -20.38
N ILE A 186 -11.11 -7.54 -20.75
CA ILE A 186 -11.49 -8.75 -21.47
C ILE A 186 -12.51 -9.56 -20.64
N LYS A 187 -12.23 -9.80 -19.36
CA LYS A 187 -13.15 -10.51 -18.45
C LYS A 187 -14.54 -9.87 -18.48
N ARG A 188 -14.62 -8.56 -18.33
CA ARG A 188 -15.89 -7.82 -18.36
C ARG A 188 -16.60 -7.98 -19.70
N ASN A 189 -15.90 -7.77 -20.82
CA ASN A 189 -16.48 -7.91 -22.15
C ASN A 189 -17.00 -9.34 -22.41
N VAL A 190 -16.31 -10.36 -21.90
CA VAL A 190 -16.78 -11.75 -21.99
C VAL A 190 -18.05 -11.96 -21.17
N GLN A 191 -18.09 -11.44 -19.92
CA GLN A 191 -19.29 -11.51 -19.08
C GLN A 191 -20.50 -10.83 -19.75
N ASP A 192 -20.31 -9.61 -20.28
CA ASP A 192 -21.36 -8.87 -20.97
C ASP A 192 -21.87 -9.62 -22.22
N ARG A 193 -20.99 -10.25 -22.99
CA ARG A 193 -21.38 -11.06 -24.16
C ARG A 193 -22.09 -12.34 -23.76
N MET A 194 -21.62 -13.03 -22.73
CA MET A 194 -22.26 -14.25 -22.25
C MET A 194 -23.70 -14.00 -21.72
N SER A 195 -24.00 -12.78 -21.23
CA SER A 195 -25.35 -12.43 -20.82
C SER A 195 -26.31 -12.08 -21.97
N THR A 196 -25.77 -11.80 -23.18
CA THR A 196 -26.56 -11.33 -24.32
C THR A 196 -26.69 -12.35 -25.45
N VAL A 197 -25.87 -13.37 -25.50
CA VAL A 197 -25.81 -14.37 -26.58
C VAL A 197 -26.28 -15.72 -26.08
N GLU A 198 -27.12 -16.40 -26.86
CA GLU A 198 -27.51 -17.78 -26.60
C GLU A 198 -26.28 -18.69 -26.68
N SER A 199 -26.00 -19.39 -25.58
CA SER A 199 -24.76 -20.17 -25.38
C SER A 199 -24.65 -21.43 -26.23
N ASP A 200 -25.75 -21.98 -26.69
CA ASP A 200 -25.82 -23.33 -27.28
C ASP A 200 -25.23 -23.43 -28.69
N VAL A 201 -25.01 -22.28 -29.34
CA VAL A 201 -24.54 -22.21 -30.74
C VAL A 201 -23.18 -21.55 -30.90
N THR A 202 -22.63 -20.98 -29.82
CA THR A 202 -21.46 -20.07 -29.94
C THR A 202 -20.20 -20.68 -29.34
N LEU A 203 -19.12 -20.70 -30.13
CA LEU A 203 -17.81 -21.19 -29.70
C LEU A 203 -17.17 -20.22 -28.66
N PRO A 204 -16.39 -20.72 -27.68
CA PRO A 204 -15.71 -19.89 -26.67
C PRO A 204 -14.82 -18.79 -27.26
N VAL A 205 -14.21 -19.03 -28.42
CA VAL A 205 -13.36 -18.07 -29.15
C VAL A 205 -14.12 -16.82 -29.58
N ASN A 206 -15.43 -16.91 -29.80
CA ASN A 206 -16.25 -15.77 -30.24
C ASN A 206 -16.52 -14.78 -29.12
N PHE A 207 -16.38 -15.21 -27.85
CA PHE A 207 -16.55 -14.34 -26.69
C PHE A 207 -15.28 -13.55 -26.36
N ILE A 208 -14.10 -14.05 -26.75
CA ILE A 208 -12.80 -13.48 -26.37
C ILE A 208 -12.30 -12.56 -27.50
N SER A 209 -12.09 -11.26 -27.16
CA SER A 209 -11.43 -10.32 -28.07
C SER A 209 -10.08 -9.91 -27.50
N PRO A 210 -8.96 -10.06 -28.23
CA PRO A 210 -7.63 -9.65 -27.78
C PRO A 210 -7.40 -8.12 -27.85
N LYS A 211 -8.28 -7.39 -28.55
CA LYS A 211 -8.12 -5.93 -28.81
C LYS A 211 -7.86 -5.09 -27.57
N PRO A 212 -8.58 -5.26 -26.42
CA PRO A 212 -8.33 -4.47 -25.24
C PRO A 212 -6.91 -4.67 -24.68
N LEU A 213 -6.41 -5.89 -24.68
CA LEU A 213 -5.06 -6.19 -24.22
C LEU A 213 -4.00 -5.60 -25.16
N GLN A 214 -4.16 -5.78 -26.46
CA GLN A 214 -3.26 -5.21 -27.46
C GLN A 214 -3.19 -3.70 -27.37
N ALA A 215 -4.33 -3.03 -27.15
CA ALA A 215 -4.39 -1.59 -26.97
C ALA A 215 -3.59 -1.13 -25.72
N ARG A 216 -3.69 -1.86 -24.60
CA ARG A 216 -2.93 -1.53 -23.38
C ARG A 216 -1.43 -1.77 -23.53
N ILE A 217 -1.04 -2.82 -24.24
CA ILE A 217 0.37 -3.09 -24.55
C ILE A 217 0.94 -1.97 -25.44
N LYS A 218 0.23 -1.64 -26.53
CA LYS A 218 0.65 -0.56 -27.43
C LYS A 218 0.75 0.78 -26.70
N GLU A 219 -0.26 1.13 -25.90
CA GLU A 219 -0.26 2.34 -25.06
C GLU A 219 0.98 2.41 -24.16
N PHE A 220 1.37 1.29 -23.53
CA PHE A 220 2.52 1.25 -22.64
C PHE A 220 3.82 1.64 -23.35
N PHE A 221 4.08 1.07 -24.52
CA PHE A 221 5.32 1.31 -25.26
C PHE A 221 5.34 2.63 -26.05
N THR A 222 4.18 3.20 -26.38
CA THR A 222 4.12 4.43 -27.20
C THR A 222 3.88 5.71 -26.40
N THR A 223 3.14 5.64 -25.28
CA THR A 223 2.71 6.86 -24.56
C THR A 223 3.21 6.94 -23.13
N ASN A 224 3.87 5.90 -22.60
CA ASN A 224 4.39 5.92 -21.25
C ASN A 224 5.58 6.89 -21.16
N GLN A 225 5.58 7.76 -20.16
CA GLN A 225 6.64 8.74 -19.93
C GLN A 225 8.04 8.11 -19.75
N LEU A 226 8.09 6.88 -19.24
CA LEU A 226 9.34 6.15 -19.00
C LEU A 226 9.79 5.34 -20.24
N SER A 227 8.95 5.24 -21.27
CA SER A 227 9.34 4.64 -22.54
C SER A 227 9.99 5.71 -23.41
N GLN A 228 11.30 5.61 -23.63
CA GLN A 228 12.12 6.61 -24.27
C GLN A 228 13.01 5.97 -25.35
N PHE A 229 13.46 6.78 -26.29
CA PHE A 229 14.54 6.37 -27.19
C PHE A 229 15.81 6.07 -26.40
N MET A 230 16.43 4.92 -26.66
CA MET A 230 17.69 4.55 -26.02
C MET A 230 18.82 5.44 -26.58
N GLN A 231 19.66 5.95 -25.70
CA GLN A 231 20.91 6.58 -26.08
C GLN A 231 21.88 5.49 -26.56
N GLN A 232 22.33 5.57 -27.81
CA GLN A 232 23.16 4.55 -28.45
C GLN A 232 24.41 5.17 -29.10
N GLU A 233 24.98 6.20 -28.49
CA GLU A 233 26.22 6.82 -28.96
C GLU A 233 27.41 5.88 -28.75
N ASN A 234 27.43 5.16 -27.63
CA ASN A 234 28.39 4.14 -27.30
C ASN A 234 27.80 3.16 -26.27
N ILE A 235 28.50 2.04 -26.03
CA ILE A 235 28.04 1.00 -25.07
C ILE A 235 27.86 1.55 -23.65
N LEU A 236 28.70 2.51 -23.24
CA LEU A 236 28.60 3.08 -21.91
C LEU A 236 27.35 3.96 -21.76
N SER A 237 26.98 4.74 -22.79
CA SER A 237 25.74 5.52 -22.76
C SER A 237 24.50 4.67 -22.73
N GLU A 238 24.48 3.53 -23.41
CA GLU A 238 23.39 2.53 -23.31
C GLU A 238 23.25 1.99 -21.89
N LEU A 239 24.37 1.55 -21.29
CA LEU A 239 24.38 1.00 -19.93
C LEU A 239 23.93 2.06 -18.91
N GLU A 240 24.40 3.28 -19.05
CA GLU A 240 24.05 4.39 -18.19
C GLU A 240 22.56 4.72 -18.30
N HIS A 241 22.00 4.77 -19.50
CA HIS A 241 20.59 5.02 -19.72
C HIS A 241 19.72 3.94 -19.05
N LEU A 242 20.10 2.66 -19.14
CA LEU A 242 19.41 1.55 -18.49
C LEU A 242 19.49 1.62 -16.94
N ARG A 243 20.50 2.24 -16.38
CA ARG A 243 20.70 2.44 -14.93
C ARG A 243 20.11 3.73 -14.40
N THR A 244 19.39 4.48 -15.22
CA THR A 244 18.71 5.71 -14.83
C THR A 244 17.52 5.42 -13.93
N LEU A 245 17.42 6.16 -12.82
CA LEU A 245 16.29 6.14 -11.91
C LEU A 245 15.50 7.42 -12.04
N SER A 246 14.20 7.31 -12.25
CA SER A 246 13.30 8.46 -12.34
C SER A 246 12.29 8.45 -11.21
N ALA A 247 12.14 9.56 -10.51
CA ALA A 247 11.06 9.76 -9.55
C ALA A 247 9.73 10.13 -10.23
N LEU A 248 9.78 10.45 -11.52
CA LEU A 248 8.63 10.83 -12.35
C LEU A 248 7.92 9.59 -12.91
N GLY A 249 6.75 9.80 -13.46
CA GLY A 249 5.99 8.76 -14.17
C GLY A 249 4.80 8.21 -13.38
N PRO A 250 4.18 7.14 -13.87
CA PRO A 250 2.96 6.59 -13.26
C PRO A 250 3.19 6.12 -11.82
N GLY A 251 2.44 6.70 -10.88
CA GLY A 251 2.58 6.42 -9.44
C GLY A 251 3.78 7.07 -8.77
N GLY A 252 4.54 7.92 -9.49
CA GLY A 252 5.63 8.76 -8.98
C GLY A 252 5.18 10.20 -8.70
N LEU A 253 6.15 11.10 -8.65
CA LEU A 253 5.95 12.52 -8.41
C LEU A 253 5.70 13.28 -9.73
N THR A 254 5.06 14.43 -9.63
CA THR A 254 5.05 15.43 -10.69
C THR A 254 6.07 16.52 -10.37
N ARG A 255 6.60 17.19 -11.39
CA ARG A 255 7.63 18.23 -11.22
C ARG A 255 7.17 19.34 -10.27
N GLU A 256 5.91 19.73 -10.38
CA GLU A 256 5.31 20.83 -9.62
C GLU A 256 5.07 20.45 -8.14
N ARG A 257 4.87 19.15 -7.85
CA ARG A 257 4.62 18.63 -6.49
C ARG A 257 5.88 18.16 -5.78
N ALA A 258 6.99 18.07 -6.48
CA ALA A 258 8.27 17.68 -5.90
C ALA A 258 8.91 18.91 -5.21
N GLY A 259 8.86 18.92 -3.88
CA GLY A 259 9.54 19.92 -3.05
C GLY A 259 11.06 19.78 -3.08
N PHE A 260 11.76 20.64 -2.33
CA PHE A 260 13.23 20.62 -2.21
C PHE A 260 13.71 19.33 -1.52
N GLU A 261 13.04 18.87 -0.47
CA GLU A 261 13.43 17.71 0.32
C GLU A 261 13.65 16.45 -0.54
N VAL A 262 12.74 16.20 -1.50
CA VAL A 262 12.82 15.05 -2.41
C VAL A 262 13.96 15.17 -3.43
N ARG A 263 14.39 16.42 -3.72
CA ARG A 263 15.44 16.71 -4.72
C ARG A 263 16.84 16.77 -4.13
N ASP A 264 16.93 16.93 -2.81
CA ASP A 264 18.20 17.04 -2.11
C ASP A 264 18.94 15.69 -2.03
N VAL A 265 20.23 15.76 -1.77
CA VAL A 265 21.05 14.58 -1.51
C VAL A 265 20.86 14.15 -0.07
N HIS A 266 20.25 12.99 0.09
CA HIS A 266 20.01 12.39 1.41
C HIS A 266 21.21 11.53 1.86
N PRO A 267 21.56 11.47 3.16
CA PRO A 267 22.67 10.62 3.65
C PRO A 267 22.57 9.16 3.24
N SER A 268 21.36 8.61 3.09
CA SER A 268 21.13 7.24 2.62
C SER A 268 21.52 6.99 1.16
N HIS A 269 21.79 8.05 0.39
CA HIS A 269 22.28 7.96 -1.00
C HIS A 269 23.72 7.46 -1.10
N TYR A 270 24.49 7.57 -0.03
CA TYR A 270 25.90 7.13 -0.02
C TYR A 270 26.04 5.67 -0.51
N GLY A 271 26.88 5.49 -1.53
CA GLY A 271 27.09 4.19 -2.17
C GLY A 271 25.92 3.63 -2.99
N ARG A 272 24.76 4.27 -3.00
CA ARG A 272 23.55 3.82 -3.69
C ARG A 272 23.22 4.66 -4.90
N LEU A 273 23.19 5.98 -4.75
CA LEU A 273 22.90 6.94 -5.82
C LEU A 273 24.06 7.90 -5.99
N CYS A 274 24.32 8.30 -7.23
CA CYS A 274 25.32 9.32 -7.49
C CYS A 274 24.80 10.69 -7.02
N PRO A 275 25.53 11.41 -6.14
CA PRO A 275 25.08 12.69 -5.62
C PRO A 275 25.22 13.84 -6.62
N ILE A 276 26.01 13.66 -7.69
CA ILE A 276 26.36 14.71 -8.65
C ILE A 276 25.58 14.55 -9.95
N HIS A 277 25.39 13.31 -10.42
CA HIS A 277 24.83 13.04 -11.73
C HIS A 277 23.30 13.17 -11.74
N THR A 278 22.83 14.39 -11.97
CA THR A 278 21.43 14.75 -12.10
C THR A 278 21.29 15.83 -13.18
N PRO A 279 20.17 15.92 -13.92
CA PRO A 279 19.95 17.00 -14.87
C PRO A 279 19.89 18.37 -14.20
N GLU A 280 20.24 19.41 -14.94
CA GLU A 280 19.95 20.79 -14.56
C GLU A 280 18.50 21.17 -14.89
N GLY A 281 17.94 22.14 -14.18
CA GLY A 281 16.60 22.66 -14.42
C GLY A 281 15.49 21.89 -13.71
N PRO A 282 14.28 21.80 -14.30
CA PRO A 282 13.07 21.31 -13.62
C PRO A 282 13.15 19.86 -13.11
N ASN A 283 14.03 19.06 -13.65
CA ASN A 283 14.20 17.64 -13.30
C ASN A 283 15.32 17.38 -12.29
N ILE A 284 15.94 18.41 -11.75
CA ILE A 284 17.05 18.29 -10.77
C ILE A 284 16.59 17.45 -9.57
N GLY A 285 17.41 16.48 -9.16
CA GLY A 285 17.11 15.58 -8.03
C GLY A 285 16.01 14.55 -8.29
N LEU A 286 15.29 14.63 -9.42
CA LEU A 286 14.21 13.69 -9.76
C LEU A 286 14.65 12.61 -10.73
N ILE A 287 15.72 12.84 -11.48
CA ILE A 287 16.34 11.84 -12.34
C ILE A 287 17.76 11.65 -11.83
N LEU A 288 18.06 10.44 -11.39
CA LEU A 288 19.30 10.08 -10.72
C LEU A 288 19.94 8.86 -11.39
N ARG A 289 21.17 8.58 -11.02
CA ARG A 289 21.94 7.43 -11.50
C ARG A 289 22.29 6.50 -10.35
N LEU A 290 22.14 5.21 -10.62
CA LEU A 290 22.51 4.16 -9.69
C LEU A 290 24.05 4.07 -9.60
N SER A 291 24.61 4.07 -8.38
CA SER A 291 26.05 3.88 -8.16
C SER A 291 26.55 2.55 -8.69
N THR A 292 27.84 2.46 -9.00
CA THR A 292 28.45 1.30 -9.71
C THR A 292 28.19 -0.02 -9.03
N TYR A 293 28.34 -0.11 -7.71
CA TYR A 293 28.15 -1.33 -6.93
C TYR A 293 26.75 -1.48 -6.35
N ALA A 294 25.88 -0.50 -6.52
CA ALA A 294 24.52 -0.56 -6.04
C ALA A 294 23.70 -1.58 -6.83
N ARG A 295 22.91 -2.35 -6.13
CA ARG A 295 22.01 -3.37 -6.66
C ARG A 295 20.60 -3.20 -6.08
N LEU A 296 19.63 -3.80 -6.72
CA LEU A 296 18.27 -3.85 -6.24
C LEU A 296 17.99 -5.24 -5.69
N ASN A 297 17.38 -5.30 -4.50
CA ASN A 297 16.93 -6.56 -3.94
C ASN A 297 15.55 -6.96 -4.50
N ASN A 298 15.06 -8.13 -4.12
CA ASN A 298 13.78 -8.68 -4.60
C ASN A 298 12.55 -7.81 -4.24
N PHE A 299 12.70 -6.88 -3.31
CA PHE A 299 11.66 -5.94 -2.89
C PHE A 299 11.78 -4.57 -3.57
N GLY A 300 12.79 -4.37 -4.44
CA GLY A 300 13.07 -3.11 -5.11
C GLY A 300 13.81 -2.08 -4.24
N MET A 301 14.40 -2.48 -3.11
CA MET A 301 15.24 -1.61 -2.30
C MET A 301 16.67 -1.59 -2.83
N ILE A 302 17.31 -0.42 -2.78
CA ILE A 302 18.68 -0.24 -3.24
C ILE A 302 19.63 -0.68 -2.13
N GLU A 303 20.49 -1.64 -2.45
CA GLU A 303 21.51 -2.17 -1.55
C GLU A 303 22.89 -1.94 -2.14
N THR A 304 23.89 -1.78 -1.26
CA THR A 304 25.28 -1.60 -1.64
C THR A 304 26.20 -2.29 -0.61
N PRO A 305 27.34 -2.85 -1.03
CA PRO A 305 28.28 -3.43 -0.12
C PRO A 305 29.00 -2.35 0.71
N TYR A 306 29.11 -2.58 2.01
CA TYR A 306 29.92 -1.78 2.93
C TYR A 306 30.96 -2.66 3.62
N VAL A 307 32.10 -2.08 3.91
CA VAL A 307 33.09 -2.72 4.77
C VAL A 307 32.67 -2.49 6.22
N LYS A 308 32.63 -3.57 7.00
CA LYS A 308 32.31 -3.48 8.43
C LYS A 308 33.53 -2.94 9.18
N VAL A 309 33.36 -1.81 9.84
CA VAL A 309 34.40 -1.23 10.70
C VAL A 309 34.22 -1.73 12.13
N LYS A 310 35.28 -2.21 12.75
CA LYS A 310 35.30 -2.64 14.14
C LYS A 310 36.51 -1.99 14.86
N GLY A 311 36.22 -1.20 15.91
CA GLY A 311 37.28 -0.51 16.65
C GLY A 311 38.06 0.54 15.85
N GLY A 312 37.44 1.19 14.85
CA GLY A 312 38.07 2.20 14.00
C GLY A 312 38.93 1.64 12.85
N LYS A 313 38.92 0.32 12.67
CA LYS A 313 39.59 -0.42 11.57
C LYS A 313 38.61 -1.28 10.80
#